data_a49aeec800c1479e7fe31c3789447950
#
_entry.id   a49aeec800c1479e7fe31c3789447950
#
_cell.length_a   1.000
_cell.length_b   1.000
_cell.length_c   1.000
_cell.angle_alpha   90.00
_cell.angle_beta   90.00
_cell.angle_gamma   90.00
#
_symmetry.space_group_name_H-M   'P 1'
#
loop_
_entity.id
_entity.type
_entity.pdbx_description
1 polymer ?
#
loop_
_entity_poly.entity_id
_entity_poly.type
_entity_poly.pdbx_seq_one_letter_code
_entity_poly.pdbx_strand_id
1 'polypeptide(L)'
;MKIMDCTLRDGANVLGNGFPRELTEMMLRGLVNNGVSIIEYGNAKGIGAYEVSGAVAPLTDDEYLELASPLIGKAEIGMFYTAKRFLPDSAKKAADHGLSFLRVGADAGDYKISERVIRSVKDSGIKSFYSLMKAYLLTPKELAKEAEILENMGVDEITIMDSAGFMQPEQAREYVVAMKEKVHIPVGFHGHNNLGLAL
;
A
#
# COMPACT_ATOMS: atom_id res chain seq x y z
N MET A 1 -15.91 4.68 -8.26
CA MET A 1 -14.94 4.68 -7.15
C MET A 1 -14.68 3.24 -6.75
N LYS A 2 -13.41 2.86 -6.53
CA LYS A 2 -13.05 1.55 -5.97
C LYS A 2 -12.59 1.75 -4.52
N ILE A 3 -12.79 0.73 -3.69
CA ILE A 3 -12.34 0.74 -2.28
C ILE A 3 -11.27 -0.34 -2.14
N MET A 4 -10.13 0.04 -1.53
CA MET A 4 -9.11 -0.88 -1.06
C MET A 4 -9.29 -1.05 0.45
N ASP A 5 -9.50 -2.28 0.91
CA ASP A 5 -9.49 -2.58 2.35
C ASP A 5 -8.05 -2.73 2.84
N CYS A 6 -7.67 -1.95 3.84
CA CYS A 6 -6.35 -1.99 4.47
C CYS A 6 -6.41 -2.43 5.94
N THR A 7 -7.55 -2.96 6.40
CA THR A 7 -7.73 -3.35 7.82
C THR A 7 -6.66 -4.34 8.27
N LEU A 8 -6.38 -5.35 7.44
CA LEU A 8 -5.40 -6.40 7.74
C LEU A 8 -3.93 -5.97 7.59
N ARG A 9 -3.68 -4.76 7.08
CA ARG A 9 -2.33 -4.19 7.02
C ARG A 9 -2.20 -3.00 7.96
N ASP A 10 -2.94 -1.92 7.70
CA ASP A 10 -2.81 -0.67 8.46
C ASP A 10 -3.40 -0.80 9.87
N GLY A 11 -4.55 -1.44 9.99
CA GLY A 11 -5.15 -1.76 11.28
C GLY A 11 -4.26 -2.64 12.18
N ALA A 12 -3.37 -3.44 11.62
CA ALA A 12 -2.43 -4.27 12.35
C ALA A 12 -1.38 -3.48 13.16
N ASN A 13 -1.21 -2.18 12.90
CA ASN A 13 -0.32 -1.33 13.70
C ASN A 13 -0.68 -1.29 15.19
N VAL A 14 -1.96 -1.46 15.55
CA VAL A 14 -2.41 -1.46 16.95
C VAL A 14 -2.29 -2.83 17.62
N LEU A 15 -1.97 -3.89 16.86
CA LEU A 15 -1.90 -5.28 17.31
C LEU A 15 -0.47 -5.86 17.28
N GLY A 16 0.56 -5.02 17.32
CA GLY A 16 1.95 -5.48 17.27
C GLY A 16 2.37 -5.99 15.89
N ASN A 17 2.08 -5.20 14.85
CA ASN A 17 2.50 -5.38 13.46
C ASN A 17 1.79 -6.48 12.64
N GLY A 18 0.81 -7.20 13.18
CA GLY A 18 0.12 -8.21 12.40
C GLY A 18 -1.07 -8.84 13.11
N PHE A 19 -1.94 -9.47 12.35
CA PHE A 19 -3.00 -10.33 12.86
C PHE A 19 -2.50 -11.79 12.90
N PRO A 20 -2.95 -12.60 13.89
CA PRO A 20 -2.63 -14.02 13.91
C PRO A 20 -3.31 -14.76 12.74
N ARG A 21 -2.79 -15.98 12.43
CA ARG A 21 -3.16 -16.80 11.27
C ARG A 21 -4.67 -16.95 11.09
N GLU A 22 -5.35 -17.44 12.12
CA GLU A 22 -6.77 -17.76 12.08
C GLU A 22 -7.62 -16.52 11.79
N LEU A 23 -7.26 -15.40 12.41
CA LEU A 23 -7.99 -14.14 12.23
C LEU A 23 -7.72 -13.55 10.83
N THR A 24 -6.47 -13.60 10.38
CA THR A 24 -6.10 -13.14 9.01
C THR A 24 -6.86 -13.94 7.95
N GLU A 25 -6.88 -15.26 8.07
CA GLU A 25 -7.58 -16.13 7.13
C GLU A 25 -9.09 -15.89 7.14
N MET A 26 -9.70 -15.82 8.32
CA MET A 26 -11.13 -15.55 8.47
C MET A 26 -11.52 -14.22 7.84
N MET A 27 -10.75 -13.15 8.10
CA MET A 27 -11.04 -11.82 7.58
C MET A 27 -10.80 -11.73 6.06
N LEU A 28 -9.73 -12.30 5.54
CA LEU A 28 -9.48 -12.36 4.08
C LEU A 28 -10.64 -13.05 3.36
N ARG A 29 -11.09 -14.22 3.85
CA ARG A 29 -12.24 -14.93 3.30
C ARG A 29 -13.54 -14.11 3.42
N GLY A 30 -13.74 -13.46 4.57
CA GLY A 30 -14.90 -12.61 4.81
C GLY A 30 -14.96 -11.43 3.84
N LEU A 31 -13.86 -10.72 3.65
CA LEU A 31 -13.76 -9.60 2.71
C LEU A 31 -14.05 -10.03 1.27
N VAL A 32 -13.40 -11.10 0.81
CA VAL A 32 -13.61 -11.64 -0.54
C VAL A 32 -15.05 -12.10 -0.76
N ASN A 33 -15.62 -12.84 0.20
CA ASN A 33 -16.99 -13.35 0.08
C ASN A 33 -18.05 -12.24 0.09
N ASN A 34 -17.72 -11.06 0.66
CA ASN A 34 -18.61 -9.89 0.66
C ASN A 34 -18.26 -8.89 -0.47
N GLY A 35 -17.48 -9.32 -1.47
CA GLY A 35 -17.27 -8.56 -2.70
C GLY A 35 -16.25 -7.43 -2.60
N VAL A 36 -15.40 -7.41 -1.57
CA VAL A 36 -14.26 -6.48 -1.52
C VAL A 36 -13.26 -6.87 -2.61
N SER A 37 -13.04 -5.96 -3.55
CA SER A 37 -12.29 -6.26 -4.78
C SER A 37 -10.79 -6.01 -4.66
N ILE A 38 -10.34 -5.18 -3.71
CA ILE A 38 -8.93 -4.85 -3.50
C ILE A 38 -8.63 -4.96 -2.00
N ILE A 39 -7.66 -5.78 -1.62
CA ILE A 39 -7.32 -6.03 -0.22
C ILE A 39 -5.81 -5.92 -0.02
N GLU A 40 -5.40 -5.09 0.93
CA GLU A 40 -4.02 -5.00 1.40
C GLU A 40 -3.91 -5.62 2.79
N TYR A 41 -2.98 -6.57 2.98
CA TYR A 41 -2.84 -7.34 4.21
C TYR A 41 -1.36 -7.61 4.53
N GLY A 42 -1.07 -8.30 5.64
CA GLY A 42 0.26 -8.75 6.03
C GLY A 42 0.86 -7.96 7.18
N ASN A 43 2.20 -7.91 7.26
CA ASN A 43 2.89 -7.13 8.27
C ASN A 43 2.53 -5.64 8.13
N ALA A 44 2.15 -4.99 9.23
CA ALA A 44 1.77 -3.58 9.25
C ALA A 44 2.84 -2.64 8.68
N LYS A 45 4.11 -3.02 8.80
CA LYS A 45 5.27 -2.26 8.30
C LYS A 45 5.67 -2.65 6.86
N GLY A 46 4.95 -3.61 6.27
CA GLY A 46 5.14 -4.10 4.91
C GLY A 46 6.00 -5.35 4.80
N ILE A 47 5.97 -5.98 3.63
CA ILE A 47 6.81 -7.14 3.28
C ILE A 47 8.30 -6.77 3.41
N GLY A 48 9.12 -7.67 3.92
CA GLY A 48 10.53 -7.45 4.25
C GLY A 48 10.76 -6.78 5.61
N ALA A 49 9.72 -6.28 6.26
CA ALA A 49 9.89 -5.55 7.53
C ALA A 49 10.27 -6.47 8.69
N TYR A 50 9.84 -7.71 8.66
CA TYR A 50 10.20 -8.72 9.66
C TYR A 50 11.71 -8.97 9.67
N GLU A 51 12.31 -9.14 8.50
CA GLU A 51 13.72 -9.47 8.32
C GLU A 51 14.63 -8.24 8.45
N VAL A 52 14.25 -7.12 7.82
CA VAL A 52 15.12 -5.94 7.71
C VAL A 52 15.05 -5.04 8.93
N SER A 53 13.87 -4.86 9.53
CA SER A 53 13.70 -3.90 10.64
C SER A 53 13.34 -4.55 11.97
N GLY A 54 13.27 -5.89 12.03
CA GLY A 54 12.84 -6.60 13.21
C GLY A 54 11.40 -6.24 13.64
N ALA A 55 10.57 -5.82 12.69
CA ALA A 55 9.15 -5.56 12.94
C ALA A 55 8.40 -6.89 13.07
N VAL A 56 8.63 -7.57 14.17
CA VAL A 56 8.08 -8.90 14.45
C VAL A 56 6.56 -8.83 14.44
N ALA A 57 5.95 -9.67 13.61
CA ALA A 57 4.51 -9.91 13.52
C ALA A 57 4.21 -11.35 13.96
N PRO A 58 2.93 -11.71 14.20
CA PRO A 58 2.56 -13.09 14.52
C PRO A 58 2.93 -14.12 13.47
N LEU A 59 3.09 -13.69 12.20
CA LEU A 59 3.48 -14.52 11.07
C LEU A 59 4.66 -13.88 10.34
N THR A 60 5.48 -14.74 9.73
CA THR A 60 6.50 -14.34 8.76
C THR A 60 5.85 -13.89 7.44
N ASP A 61 6.63 -13.25 6.56
CA ASP A 61 6.13 -12.86 5.25
C ASP A 61 5.69 -14.07 4.41
N ASP A 62 6.48 -15.17 4.45
CA ASP A 62 6.15 -16.41 3.73
C ASP A 62 4.83 -17.02 4.22
N GLU A 63 4.58 -17.04 5.54
CA GLU A 63 3.31 -17.51 6.11
C GLU A 63 2.12 -16.62 5.72
N TYR A 64 2.29 -15.28 5.67
CA TYR A 64 1.24 -14.40 5.15
C TYR A 64 0.97 -14.67 3.67
N LEU A 65 2.00 -14.86 2.85
CA LEU A 65 1.86 -15.14 1.42
C LEU A 65 1.06 -16.44 1.17
N GLU A 66 1.32 -17.49 1.95
CA GLU A 66 0.57 -18.74 1.88
C GLU A 66 -0.94 -18.56 2.12
N LEU A 67 -1.32 -17.66 3.06
CA LEU A 67 -2.73 -17.46 3.40
C LEU A 67 -3.56 -16.85 2.26
N ALA A 68 -2.95 -16.11 1.35
CA ALA A 68 -3.66 -15.54 0.20
C ALA A 68 -3.89 -16.56 -0.91
N SER A 69 -3.08 -17.62 -1.00
CA SER A 69 -3.09 -18.59 -2.11
C SER A 69 -4.49 -19.12 -2.47
N PRO A 70 -5.38 -19.51 -1.54
CA PRO A 70 -6.73 -20.00 -1.86
C PRO A 70 -7.68 -18.93 -2.43
N LEU A 71 -7.29 -17.64 -2.35
CA LEU A 71 -8.11 -16.50 -2.71
C LEU A 71 -7.63 -15.79 -3.98
N ILE A 72 -6.48 -16.19 -4.51
CA ILE A 72 -5.92 -15.63 -5.74
C ILE A 72 -6.93 -15.74 -6.90
N GLY A 73 -7.06 -14.65 -7.65
CA GLY A 73 -8.02 -14.54 -8.76
C GLY A 73 -9.45 -14.18 -8.34
N LYS A 74 -9.78 -14.16 -7.04
CA LYS A 74 -11.11 -13.75 -6.53
C LYS A 74 -11.19 -12.28 -6.17
N ALA A 75 -10.06 -11.68 -5.81
CA ALA A 75 -9.87 -10.25 -5.57
C ALA A 75 -8.43 -9.86 -5.94
N GLU A 76 -8.17 -8.57 -6.10
CA GLU A 76 -6.81 -8.04 -6.16
C GLU A 76 -6.25 -8.02 -4.74
N ILE A 77 -5.36 -8.98 -4.42
CA ILE A 77 -4.75 -9.10 -3.10
C ILE A 77 -3.30 -8.68 -3.20
N GLY A 78 -2.83 -7.86 -2.26
CA GLY A 78 -1.47 -7.37 -2.23
C GLY A 78 -0.97 -7.00 -0.84
N MET A 79 0.28 -6.59 -0.77
CA MET A 79 0.96 -6.17 0.45
C MET A 79 1.56 -4.78 0.31
N PHE A 80 1.80 -4.14 1.45
CA PHE A 80 2.59 -2.91 1.51
C PHE A 80 4.08 -3.22 1.43
N TYR A 81 4.88 -2.34 0.78
CA TYR A 81 6.33 -2.50 0.66
C TYR A 81 7.03 -1.18 0.92
N THR A 82 7.48 -0.94 2.15
CA THR A 82 8.16 0.30 2.50
C THR A 82 9.53 0.38 1.81
N ALA A 83 9.78 1.44 1.06
CA ALA A 83 11.03 1.60 0.31
C ALA A 83 12.29 1.55 1.18
N LYS A 84 12.21 2.00 2.43
CA LYS A 84 13.28 1.94 3.43
C LYS A 84 13.64 0.52 3.88
N ARG A 85 12.79 -0.48 3.58
CA ARG A 85 12.95 -1.89 3.99
C ARG A 85 13.05 -2.82 2.79
N PHE A 86 13.80 -2.38 1.78
CA PHE A 86 14.01 -3.16 0.58
C PHE A 86 14.74 -4.48 0.89
N LEU A 87 14.10 -5.59 0.52
CA LEU A 87 14.66 -6.94 0.52
C LEU A 87 14.53 -7.50 -0.91
N PRO A 88 15.64 -7.86 -1.60
CA PRO A 88 15.65 -8.12 -3.05
C PRO A 88 14.61 -9.14 -3.53
N ASP A 89 14.38 -10.22 -2.77
CA ASP A 89 13.49 -11.31 -3.20
C ASP A 89 12.01 -11.10 -2.86
N SER A 90 11.66 -10.08 -2.09
CA SER A 90 10.27 -9.88 -1.62
C SER A 90 9.27 -9.72 -2.77
N ALA A 91 9.62 -8.96 -3.81
CA ALA A 91 8.73 -8.76 -4.95
C ALA A 91 8.53 -10.05 -5.75
N LYS A 92 9.62 -10.81 -5.97
CA LYS A 92 9.54 -12.10 -6.63
C LYS A 92 8.72 -13.10 -5.83
N LYS A 93 8.94 -13.21 -4.52
CA LYS A 93 8.15 -14.08 -3.63
C LYS A 93 6.66 -13.74 -3.70
N ALA A 94 6.30 -12.45 -3.65
CA ALA A 94 4.92 -12.00 -3.76
C ALA A 94 4.29 -12.42 -5.10
N ALA A 95 5.02 -12.27 -6.20
CA ALA A 95 4.58 -12.70 -7.54
C ALA A 95 4.43 -14.23 -7.65
N ASP A 96 5.40 -14.97 -7.14
CA ASP A 96 5.38 -16.44 -7.17
C ASP A 96 4.18 -17.01 -6.38
N HIS A 97 3.71 -16.31 -5.34
CA HIS A 97 2.49 -16.65 -4.60
C HIS A 97 1.20 -16.06 -5.22
N GLY A 98 1.31 -15.40 -6.36
CA GLY A 98 0.17 -14.89 -7.14
C GLY A 98 -0.45 -13.60 -6.61
N LEU A 99 0.24 -12.80 -5.80
CA LEU A 99 -0.27 -11.49 -5.41
C LEU A 99 -0.47 -10.61 -6.63
N SER A 100 -1.48 -9.76 -6.59
CA SER A 100 -1.86 -8.88 -7.69
C SER A 100 -1.01 -7.60 -7.73
N PHE A 101 -0.55 -7.14 -6.57
CA PHE A 101 0.22 -5.90 -6.44
C PHE A 101 1.11 -5.90 -5.19
N LEU A 102 2.14 -5.05 -5.24
CA LEU A 102 2.77 -4.50 -4.05
C LEU A 102 2.59 -2.98 -4.07
N ARG A 103 2.18 -2.42 -2.92
CA ARG A 103 2.07 -0.97 -2.77
C ARG A 103 3.34 -0.44 -2.13
N VAL A 104 4.23 0.10 -2.96
CA VAL A 104 5.47 0.74 -2.52
C VAL A 104 5.16 2.02 -1.78
N GLY A 105 5.86 2.32 -0.69
CA GLY A 105 5.63 3.54 0.07
C GLY A 105 6.92 4.22 0.53
N ALA A 106 6.94 5.54 0.40
CA ALA A 106 7.93 6.43 1.00
C ALA A 106 7.26 7.72 1.47
N ASP A 107 7.94 8.46 2.35
CA ASP A 107 7.49 9.79 2.74
C ASP A 107 7.51 10.71 1.51
N ALA A 108 6.52 11.60 1.37
CA ALA A 108 6.48 12.59 0.30
C ALA A 108 7.77 13.42 0.31
N GLY A 109 8.41 13.58 -0.84
CA GLY A 109 9.75 14.16 -1.01
C GLY A 109 10.89 13.14 -1.11
N ASP A 110 10.69 11.91 -0.66
CA ASP A 110 11.73 10.86 -0.60
C ASP A 110 11.65 9.84 -1.77
N TYR A 111 10.94 10.12 -2.85
CA TYR A 111 10.66 9.17 -3.94
C TYR A 111 11.91 8.46 -4.50
N LYS A 112 13.08 9.09 -4.46
CA LYS A 112 14.33 8.54 -5.02
C LYS A 112 14.73 7.21 -4.39
N ILE A 113 14.43 7.01 -3.10
CA ILE A 113 14.72 5.73 -2.42
C ILE A 113 13.85 4.58 -2.92
N SER A 114 12.75 4.91 -3.59
CA SER A 114 11.77 3.93 -4.09
C SER A 114 12.11 3.37 -5.46
N GLU A 115 13.03 3.97 -6.21
CA GLU A 115 13.33 3.58 -7.60
C GLU A 115 13.66 2.09 -7.74
N ARG A 116 14.57 1.57 -6.89
CA ARG A 116 14.95 0.15 -6.93
C ARG A 116 13.81 -0.78 -6.54
N VAL A 117 12.94 -0.34 -5.62
CA VAL A 117 11.78 -1.13 -5.16
C VAL A 117 10.74 -1.20 -6.26
N ILE A 118 10.38 -0.06 -6.86
CA ILE A 118 9.46 0.01 -8.00
C ILE A 118 9.96 -0.89 -9.13
N ARG A 119 11.25 -0.79 -9.47
CA ARG A 119 11.85 -1.65 -10.52
C ARG A 119 11.71 -3.12 -10.17
N SER A 120 12.05 -3.53 -8.93
CA SER A 120 11.93 -4.92 -8.49
C SER A 120 10.49 -5.44 -8.59
N VAL A 121 9.48 -4.63 -8.23
CA VAL A 121 8.07 -4.99 -8.35
C VAL A 121 7.68 -5.15 -9.82
N LYS A 122 8.08 -4.23 -10.68
CA LYS A 122 7.79 -4.31 -12.13
C LYS A 122 8.46 -5.52 -12.79
N ASP A 123 9.71 -5.78 -12.45
CA ASP A 123 10.46 -6.93 -12.99
C ASP A 123 9.83 -8.27 -12.56
N SER A 124 9.10 -8.30 -11.44
CA SER A 124 8.37 -9.48 -10.98
C SER A 124 7.03 -9.69 -11.71
N GLY A 125 6.57 -8.73 -12.52
CA GLY A 125 5.37 -8.85 -13.34
C GLY A 125 4.04 -8.55 -12.65
N ILE A 126 4.04 -8.12 -11.38
CA ILE A 126 2.84 -7.68 -10.66
C ILE A 126 2.72 -6.15 -10.68
N LYS A 127 1.54 -5.63 -10.34
CA LYS A 127 1.30 -4.18 -10.32
C LYS A 127 2.12 -3.50 -9.23
N SER A 128 2.67 -2.34 -9.56
CA SER A 128 3.33 -1.44 -8.63
C SER A 128 2.39 -0.31 -8.26
N PHE A 129 1.67 -0.41 -7.14
CA PHE A 129 0.98 0.72 -6.56
C PHE A 129 1.96 1.56 -5.75
N TYR A 130 1.64 2.83 -5.56
CA TYR A 130 2.50 3.71 -4.76
C TYR A 130 1.72 4.49 -3.72
N SER A 131 2.31 4.69 -2.54
CA SER A 131 1.76 5.50 -1.46
C SER A 131 2.69 6.66 -1.12
N LEU A 132 2.24 7.87 -1.39
CA LEU A 132 2.88 9.11 -0.95
C LEU A 132 2.54 9.33 0.52
N MET A 133 3.34 8.72 1.41
CA MET A 133 3.12 8.82 2.85
C MET A 133 3.37 10.24 3.33
N LYS A 134 2.63 10.67 4.37
CA LYS A 134 2.74 12.04 4.91
C LYS A 134 2.63 13.10 3.80
N ALA A 135 1.63 12.95 2.93
CA ALA A 135 1.42 13.82 1.77
C ALA A 135 1.49 15.32 2.11
N TYR A 136 1.10 15.68 3.32
CA TYR A 136 1.15 17.05 3.86
C TYR A 136 2.57 17.65 4.00
N LEU A 137 3.63 16.89 3.81
CA LEU A 137 5.01 17.42 3.79
C LEU A 137 5.29 18.27 2.56
N LEU A 138 4.50 18.11 1.50
CA LEU A 138 4.60 18.86 0.26
C LEU A 138 3.32 19.63 0.00
N THR A 139 3.40 20.74 -0.73
CA THR A 139 2.21 21.39 -1.26
C THR A 139 1.53 20.51 -2.32
N PRO A 140 0.23 20.71 -2.63
CA PRO A 140 -0.47 19.96 -3.68
C PRO A 140 0.27 19.95 -5.03
N LYS A 141 0.85 21.10 -5.41
CA LYS A 141 1.61 21.25 -6.66
C LYS A 141 2.95 20.48 -6.65
N GLU A 142 3.64 20.45 -5.54
CA GLU A 142 4.90 19.70 -5.39
C GLU A 142 4.63 18.20 -5.38
N LEU A 143 3.59 17.76 -4.63
CA LEU A 143 3.18 16.37 -4.59
C LEU A 143 2.77 15.86 -5.98
N ALA A 144 2.05 16.67 -6.76
CA ALA A 144 1.67 16.34 -8.11
C ALA A 144 2.87 16.20 -9.06
N LYS A 145 3.92 17.00 -8.89
CA LYS A 145 5.17 16.83 -9.65
C LYS A 145 5.91 15.53 -9.27
N GLU A 146 5.93 15.18 -7.98
CA GLU A 146 6.50 13.91 -7.55
C GLU A 146 5.71 12.73 -8.13
N ALA A 147 4.39 12.83 -8.15
CA ALA A 147 3.52 11.83 -8.76
C ALA A 147 3.79 11.63 -10.26
N GLU A 148 4.03 12.71 -11.01
CA GLU A 148 4.41 12.65 -12.43
C GLU A 148 5.75 11.89 -12.63
N ILE A 149 6.71 12.10 -11.73
CA ILE A 149 7.98 11.36 -11.77
C ILE A 149 7.74 9.86 -11.49
N LEU A 150 6.91 9.54 -10.49
CA LEU A 150 6.58 8.17 -10.13
C LEU A 150 5.81 7.45 -11.25
N GLU A 151 4.87 8.13 -11.93
CA GLU A 151 4.20 7.61 -13.11
C GLU A 151 5.22 7.26 -14.21
N ASN A 152 6.20 8.16 -14.47
CA ASN A 152 7.27 7.91 -15.44
C ASN A 152 8.20 6.77 -15.03
N MET A 153 8.31 6.43 -13.74
CA MET A 153 8.98 5.21 -13.26
C MET A 153 8.14 3.95 -13.51
N GLY A 154 6.88 4.11 -13.94
CA GLY A 154 5.96 3.04 -14.31
C GLY A 154 5.13 2.50 -13.16
N VAL A 155 4.81 3.33 -12.18
CA VAL A 155 3.81 3.02 -11.15
C VAL A 155 2.42 2.94 -11.78
N ASP A 156 1.59 1.98 -11.36
CA ASP A 156 0.27 1.70 -11.94
C ASP A 156 -0.87 2.45 -11.24
N GLU A 157 -0.68 2.87 -9.98
CA GLU A 157 -1.63 3.65 -9.18
C GLU A 157 -0.89 4.44 -8.10
N ILE A 158 -1.34 5.67 -7.80
CA ILE A 158 -0.77 6.50 -6.73
C ILE A 158 -1.83 6.84 -5.69
N THR A 159 -1.50 6.61 -4.42
CA THR A 159 -2.33 6.96 -3.26
C THR A 159 -1.73 8.15 -2.52
N ILE A 160 -2.52 9.21 -2.33
CA ILE A 160 -2.25 10.29 -1.40
C ILE A 160 -2.54 9.78 0.00
N MET A 161 -1.56 9.81 0.91
CA MET A 161 -1.77 9.31 2.28
C MET A 161 -1.71 10.45 3.30
N ASP A 162 -2.84 10.73 3.92
CA ASP A 162 -2.90 11.57 5.13
C ASP A 162 -2.55 10.73 6.37
N SER A 163 -1.24 10.53 6.56
CA SER A 163 -0.71 9.67 7.63
C SER A 163 -1.01 10.18 9.04
N ALA A 164 -1.30 11.46 9.20
CA ALA A 164 -1.64 12.07 10.48
C ALA A 164 -3.16 12.19 10.71
N GLY A 165 -3.96 12.01 9.66
CA GLY A 165 -5.42 12.09 9.73
C GLY A 165 -5.93 13.46 10.13
N PHE A 166 -5.33 14.53 9.60
CA PHE A 166 -5.71 15.90 9.93
C PHE A 166 -6.15 16.75 8.73
N MET A 167 -6.05 16.23 7.51
CA MET A 167 -6.51 16.96 6.33
C MET A 167 -8.00 17.26 6.41
N GLN A 168 -8.36 18.53 6.22
CA GLN A 168 -9.74 18.92 6.02
C GLN A 168 -10.22 18.50 4.61
N PRO A 169 -11.52 18.31 4.38
CA PRO A 169 -12.06 17.88 3.08
C PRO A 169 -11.60 18.75 1.91
N GLU A 170 -11.54 20.08 2.08
CA GLU A 170 -11.04 21.02 1.08
C GLU A 170 -9.57 20.74 0.74
N GLN A 171 -8.73 20.54 1.74
CA GLN A 171 -7.31 20.21 1.54
C GLN A 171 -7.16 18.90 0.78
N ALA A 172 -7.87 17.84 1.21
CA ALA A 172 -7.87 16.56 0.50
C ALA A 172 -8.27 16.72 -0.97
N ARG A 173 -9.31 17.55 -1.23
CA ARG A 173 -9.76 17.87 -2.59
C ARG A 173 -8.67 18.57 -3.41
N GLU A 174 -7.98 19.57 -2.83
CA GLU A 174 -6.90 20.29 -3.52
C GLU A 174 -5.77 19.35 -3.96
N TYR A 175 -5.35 18.43 -3.08
CA TYR A 175 -4.34 17.43 -3.40
C TYR A 175 -4.80 16.50 -4.54
N VAL A 176 -6.02 15.98 -4.45
CA VAL A 176 -6.58 15.08 -5.49
C VAL A 176 -6.71 15.80 -6.84
N VAL A 177 -7.19 17.05 -6.85
CA VAL A 177 -7.32 17.84 -8.09
C VAL A 177 -5.95 18.07 -8.72
N ALA A 178 -4.98 18.58 -7.95
CA ALA A 178 -3.63 18.84 -8.45
C ALA A 178 -2.96 17.59 -9.01
N MET A 179 -3.14 16.43 -8.36
CA MET A 179 -2.63 15.15 -8.85
C MET A 179 -3.28 14.76 -10.17
N LYS A 180 -4.61 14.80 -10.26
CA LYS A 180 -5.36 14.40 -11.47
C LYS A 180 -5.12 15.31 -12.68
N GLU A 181 -4.62 16.52 -12.47
CA GLU A 181 -4.18 17.41 -13.54
C GLU A 181 -2.81 17.02 -14.12
N LYS A 182 -2.03 16.21 -13.37
CA LYS A 182 -0.65 15.89 -13.70
C LYS A 182 -0.41 14.45 -14.13
N VAL A 183 -1.16 13.50 -13.57
CA VAL A 183 -0.97 12.07 -13.83
C VAL A 183 -2.19 11.47 -14.54
N HIS A 184 -1.95 10.44 -15.35
CA HIS A 184 -2.98 9.72 -16.13
C HIS A 184 -3.41 8.42 -15.45
N ILE A 185 -2.59 7.90 -14.53
CA ILE A 185 -2.88 6.70 -13.74
C ILE A 185 -3.92 6.98 -12.66
N PRO A 186 -4.59 5.95 -12.12
CA PRO A 186 -5.53 6.09 -11.02
C PRO A 186 -4.91 6.78 -9.80
N VAL A 187 -5.68 7.69 -9.20
CA VAL A 187 -5.33 8.40 -7.97
C VAL A 187 -6.26 7.96 -6.85
N GLY A 188 -5.70 7.41 -5.78
CA GLY A 188 -6.39 7.06 -4.56
C GLY A 188 -6.15 8.07 -3.44
N PHE A 189 -6.98 8.00 -2.40
CA PHE A 189 -6.80 8.75 -1.14
C PHE A 189 -6.92 7.78 0.04
N HIS A 190 -5.94 7.82 0.94
CA HIS A 190 -5.92 7.06 2.18
C HIS A 190 -5.87 8.05 3.36
N GLY A 191 -6.99 8.27 3.99
CA GLY A 191 -7.11 9.18 5.13
C GLY A 191 -7.33 8.44 6.43
N HIS A 192 -6.57 8.79 7.48
CA HIS A 192 -6.86 8.34 8.83
C HIS A 192 -7.97 9.22 9.43
N ASN A 193 -8.97 8.59 10.05
CA ASN A 193 -10.19 9.25 10.51
C ASN A 193 -10.06 9.90 11.90
N ASN A 194 -8.92 10.52 12.22
CA ASN A 194 -8.69 11.13 13.53
C ASN A 194 -9.65 12.30 13.82
N LEU A 195 -10.09 12.98 12.78
CA LEU A 195 -11.05 14.10 12.90
C LEU A 195 -12.52 13.66 12.78
N GLY A 196 -12.79 12.38 12.52
CA GLY A 196 -14.16 11.88 12.35
C GLY A 196 -14.85 12.38 11.08
N LEU A 197 -14.10 12.76 10.04
CA LEU A 197 -14.62 13.39 8.81
C LEU A 197 -14.70 12.44 7.61
N ALA A 198 -14.51 11.14 7.81
CA ALA A 198 -14.49 10.16 6.72
C ALA A 198 -15.89 9.81 6.16
N LEU A 199 -16.97 10.24 6.80
CA LEU A 199 -18.37 10.00 6.42
C LEU A 199 -19.08 11.26 5.99
#